data_686474d0290823442bdd876c14b3b5af
#
_entry.id   686474d0290823442bdd876c14b3b5af
#
_cell.length_a   1.000
_cell.length_b   1.000
_cell.length_c   1.000
_cell.angle_alpha   90.00
_cell.angle_beta   90.00
_cell.angle_gamma   90.00
#
_symmetry.space_group_name_H-M   'P 1'
#
loop_
_entity.id
_entity.type
_entity.pdbx_description
1 polymer ?
#
loop_
_entity_poly.entity_id
_entity_poly.type
_entity_poly.pdbx_seq_one_letter_code
_entity_poly.pdbx_strand_id
1 'polypeptide(L)'
;MIDMNVRTLDFTKFTGTDQERKEFCQGFLDGITDIGFVKLINHGLDDKTNSELFQQSRNLFTLPRESKEEFANVIGPKPQRGWSCIGAETTATLNTPGVINMVRVNNEATVQEHFDMGPVDDPEFPNVYPSEEKAPGFKDWMEQYFIKSQHLSLQLMEALEIALDLPKSALVNRCEGHASEIRMIYYPETNVKELADGKSKRIWPHTDFGILTLLAQGSTGGLQIEDKNNPGGYVSVPLVEKTELLINVGDTLERWSNGRIPAGLHQVAASGETEDGTLPERYSVAFFLKANRKTSAGPIPIFVPKGTTSKYEEMTALEYHRRRTAIMY
;
A
#
# COMPACT_ATOMS: atom_id res chain seq x y z
N MET A 1 27.21 7.96 2.28
CA MET A 1 25.79 7.56 2.32
C MET A 1 25.75 6.07 2.06
N ILE A 2 25.31 5.27 3.02
CA ILE A 2 25.10 3.84 2.79
C ILE A 2 23.85 3.79 1.95
N ASP A 3 24.00 3.35 0.70
CA ASP A 3 22.89 3.12 -0.21
C ASP A 3 22.08 1.96 0.38
N MET A 4 20.93 2.26 1.00
CA MET A 4 20.04 1.22 1.50
C MET A 4 19.38 0.58 0.28
N ASN A 5 20.04 -0.45 -0.25
CA ASN A 5 19.62 -1.10 -1.47
C ASN A 5 18.41 -2.00 -1.17
N VAL A 6 17.20 -1.53 -1.52
CA VAL A 6 16.00 -2.37 -1.47
C VAL A 6 16.21 -3.56 -2.40
N ARG A 7 16.15 -4.78 -1.84
CA ARG A 7 16.39 -6.02 -2.61
C ARG A 7 15.40 -6.14 -3.76
N THR A 8 15.91 -6.37 -4.98
CA THR A 8 15.10 -6.67 -6.17
C THR A 8 15.00 -8.17 -6.37
N LEU A 9 13.78 -8.66 -6.56
CA LEU A 9 13.45 -10.07 -6.76
C LEU A 9 12.80 -10.27 -8.11
N ASP A 10 13.25 -11.28 -8.85
CA ASP A 10 12.64 -11.71 -10.11
C ASP A 10 11.57 -12.75 -9.83
N PHE A 11 10.29 -12.40 -10.10
CA PHE A 11 9.15 -13.26 -9.80
C PHE A 11 9.10 -14.51 -10.68
N THR A 12 9.76 -14.54 -11.84
CA THR A 12 9.81 -15.76 -12.66
C THR A 12 10.43 -16.93 -11.90
N LYS A 13 11.31 -16.66 -10.95
CA LYS A 13 11.91 -17.70 -10.10
C LYS A 13 10.88 -18.39 -9.19
N PHE A 14 9.80 -17.71 -8.80
CA PHE A 14 8.74 -18.32 -8.00
C PHE A 14 8.01 -19.44 -8.75
N THR A 15 7.91 -19.33 -10.08
CA THR A 15 7.30 -20.32 -10.98
C THR A 15 8.34 -21.19 -11.69
N GLY A 16 9.62 -21.01 -11.39
CA GLY A 16 10.74 -21.78 -11.97
C GLY A 16 10.93 -23.15 -11.34
N THR A 17 12.17 -23.59 -11.27
CA THR A 17 12.56 -24.84 -10.62
C THR A 17 12.35 -24.80 -9.10
N ASP A 18 12.28 -25.95 -8.44
CA ASP A 18 12.14 -26.03 -6.97
C ASP A 18 13.24 -25.25 -6.23
N GLN A 19 14.45 -25.25 -6.77
CA GLN A 19 15.57 -24.51 -6.17
C GLN A 19 15.37 -23.00 -6.33
N GLU A 20 15.04 -22.51 -7.52
CA GLU A 20 14.75 -21.10 -7.79
C GLU A 20 13.59 -20.60 -6.94
N ARG A 21 12.54 -21.41 -6.81
CA ARG A 21 11.38 -21.10 -5.98
C ARG A 21 11.78 -20.94 -4.50
N LYS A 22 12.58 -21.84 -3.96
CA LYS A 22 13.08 -21.74 -2.58
C LYS A 22 13.93 -20.49 -2.39
N GLU A 23 14.84 -20.20 -3.31
CA GLU A 23 15.69 -19.00 -3.28
C GLU A 23 14.85 -17.72 -3.33
N PHE A 24 13.83 -17.66 -4.18
CA PHE A 24 12.89 -16.54 -4.24
C PHE A 24 12.16 -16.36 -2.90
N CYS A 25 11.56 -17.44 -2.37
CA CYS A 25 10.80 -17.41 -1.12
C CYS A 25 11.66 -16.92 0.06
N GLN A 26 12.88 -17.46 0.18
CA GLN A 26 13.81 -17.02 1.23
C GLN A 26 14.24 -15.57 1.02
N GLY A 27 14.58 -15.19 -0.22
CA GLY A 27 14.96 -13.79 -0.55
C GLY A 27 13.84 -12.80 -0.27
N PHE A 28 12.58 -13.21 -0.48
CA PHE A 28 11.41 -12.39 -0.14
C PHE A 28 11.28 -12.21 1.38
N LEU A 29 11.33 -13.30 2.14
CA LEU A 29 11.28 -13.25 3.60
C LEU A 29 12.41 -12.39 4.18
N ASP A 30 13.66 -12.60 3.72
CA ASP A 30 14.82 -11.83 4.18
C ASP A 30 14.61 -10.33 3.93
N GLY A 31 14.27 -9.95 2.69
CA GLY A 31 14.11 -8.54 2.33
C GLY A 31 13.04 -7.81 3.15
N ILE A 32 11.88 -8.43 3.33
CA ILE A 32 10.81 -7.82 4.13
C ILE A 32 11.10 -7.84 5.64
N THR A 33 11.90 -8.80 6.12
CA THR A 33 12.30 -8.84 7.54
C THR A 33 13.34 -7.78 7.85
N ASP A 34 14.27 -7.54 6.92
CA ASP A 34 15.36 -6.58 7.10
C ASP A 34 14.86 -5.14 7.18
N ILE A 35 14.07 -4.71 6.20
CA ILE A 35 13.67 -3.30 6.07
C ILE A 35 12.16 -3.09 5.90
N GLY A 36 11.37 -4.15 5.74
CA GLY A 36 9.93 -4.08 5.46
C GLY A 36 9.59 -3.89 3.98
N PHE A 37 10.58 -3.91 3.06
CA PHE A 37 10.40 -3.62 1.63
C PHE A 37 11.20 -4.57 0.74
N VAL A 38 10.65 -4.89 -0.43
CA VAL A 38 11.35 -5.47 -1.58
C VAL A 38 10.83 -4.87 -2.87
N LYS A 39 11.63 -4.92 -3.93
CA LYS A 39 11.24 -4.62 -5.30
C LYS A 39 10.97 -5.92 -6.04
N LEU A 40 9.93 -5.92 -6.88
CA LEU A 40 9.53 -7.08 -7.65
C LEU A 40 9.53 -6.75 -9.14
N ILE A 41 10.20 -7.58 -9.94
CA ILE A 41 10.22 -7.50 -11.40
C ILE A 41 9.67 -8.77 -12.01
N ASN A 42 9.27 -8.75 -13.29
CA ASN A 42 8.77 -9.90 -14.06
C ASN A 42 7.54 -10.59 -13.42
N HIS A 43 6.70 -9.81 -12.74
CA HIS A 43 5.56 -10.26 -11.92
C HIS A 43 4.25 -10.45 -12.72
N GLY A 44 4.27 -10.31 -14.04
CA GLY A 44 3.12 -10.54 -14.91
C GLY A 44 2.19 -9.35 -15.14
N LEU A 45 2.36 -8.23 -14.41
CA LEU A 45 1.76 -6.94 -14.76
C LEU A 45 2.76 -6.20 -15.66
N ASP A 46 2.64 -6.44 -16.97
CA ASP A 46 3.62 -6.03 -17.98
C ASP A 46 3.60 -4.52 -18.28
N ASP A 47 4.50 -4.07 -19.15
CA ASP A 47 4.62 -2.67 -19.59
C ASP A 47 3.32 -2.10 -20.13
N LYS A 48 2.55 -2.92 -20.87
CA LYS A 48 1.24 -2.51 -21.40
C LYS A 48 0.26 -2.28 -20.26
N THR A 49 0.13 -3.24 -19.36
CA THR A 49 -0.75 -3.14 -18.18
C THR A 49 -0.38 -1.93 -17.32
N ASN A 50 0.91 -1.69 -17.07
CA ASN A 50 1.38 -0.55 -16.30
C ASN A 50 1.11 0.79 -17.00
N SER A 51 1.33 0.87 -18.30
CA SER A 51 1.04 2.08 -19.09
C SER A 51 -0.45 2.40 -19.13
N GLU A 52 -1.30 1.39 -19.28
CA GLU A 52 -2.76 1.52 -19.22
C GLU A 52 -3.23 1.94 -17.83
N LEU A 53 -2.65 1.39 -16.74
CA LEU A 53 -2.95 1.78 -15.37
C LEU A 53 -2.78 3.28 -15.15
N PHE A 54 -1.62 3.84 -15.56
CA PHE A 54 -1.38 5.26 -15.43
C PHE A 54 -2.20 6.10 -16.41
N GLN A 55 -2.61 5.54 -17.56
CA GLN A 55 -3.56 6.21 -18.46
C GLN A 55 -4.95 6.30 -17.82
N GLN A 56 -5.44 5.22 -17.20
CA GLN A 56 -6.70 5.22 -16.45
C GLN A 56 -6.66 6.22 -15.30
N SER A 57 -5.52 6.30 -14.59
CA SER A 57 -5.33 7.27 -13.51
C SER A 57 -5.45 8.72 -14.05
N ARG A 58 -4.73 9.05 -15.12
CA ARG A 58 -4.81 10.38 -15.73
C ARG A 58 -6.22 10.71 -16.19
N ASN A 59 -6.87 9.80 -16.92
CA ASN A 59 -8.22 10.00 -17.41
C ASN A 59 -9.20 10.30 -16.27
N LEU A 60 -9.10 9.56 -15.17
CA LEU A 60 -9.98 9.74 -14.00
C LEU A 60 -9.78 11.12 -13.33
N PHE A 61 -8.53 11.45 -13.00
CA PHE A 61 -8.26 12.66 -12.21
C PHE A 61 -8.39 13.96 -13.03
N THR A 62 -8.32 13.89 -14.36
CA THR A 62 -8.58 15.04 -15.24
C THR A 62 -10.07 15.30 -15.49
N LEU A 63 -10.97 14.44 -15.03
CA LEU A 63 -12.40 14.72 -15.06
C LEU A 63 -12.73 16.03 -14.31
N PRO A 64 -13.70 16.81 -14.78
CA PRO A 64 -14.20 17.96 -14.02
C PRO A 64 -14.61 17.57 -12.60
N ARG A 65 -14.45 18.50 -11.66
CA ARG A 65 -14.78 18.25 -10.24
C ARG A 65 -16.21 17.77 -10.05
N GLU A 66 -17.17 18.40 -10.74
CA GLU A 66 -18.58 18.05 -10.68
C GLU A 66 -18.83 16.60 -11.11
N SER A 67 -18.05 16.12 -12.09
CA SER A 67 -18.10 14.72 -12.52
C SER A 67 -17.53 13.76 -11.49
N LYS A 68 -16.47 14.15 -10.80
CA LYS A 68 -15.85 13.35 -9.73
C LYS A 68 -16.74 13.27 -8.48
N GLU A 69 -17.48 14.31 -8.18
CA GLU A 69 -18.43 14.35 -7.05
C GLU A 69 -19.58 13.34 -7.19
N GLU A 70 -19.92 12.90 -8.41
CA GLU A 70 -20.96 11.88 -8.64
C GLU A 70 -20.57 10.48 -8.11
N PHE A 71 -19.28 10.20 -8.01
CA PHE A 71 -18.75 8.97 -7.43
C PHE A 71 -17.86 9.22 -6.22
N ALA A 72 -18.17 10.28 -5.46
CA ALA A 72 -17.40 10.63 -4.27
C ALA A 72 -17.52 9.58 -3.17
N ASN A 73 -16.41 9.37 -2.47
CA ASN A 73 -16.37 8.54 -1.27
C ASN A 73 -17.20 9.16 -0.15
N VAL A 74 -18.00 8.33 0.51
CA VAL A 74 -18.72 8.73 1.73
C VAL A 74 -17.83 8.52 2.93
N ILE A 75 -17.35 9.62 3.51
CA ILE A 75 -16.43 9.62 4.68
C ILE A 75 -17.06 8.86 5.85
N GLY A 76 -16.24 8.08 6.56
CA GLY A 76 -16.64 7.33 7.76
C GLY A 76 -15.66 6.21 8.11
N PRO A 77 -15.84 5.56 9.27
CA PRO A 77 -14.97 4.47 9.73
C PRO A 77 -15.32 3.15 9.01
N LYS A 78 -15.25 3.15 7.71
CA LYS A 78 -15.53 2.03 6.80
C LYS A 78 -14.52 1.99 5.67
N PRO A 79 -14.40 0.87 4.95
CA PRO A 79 -13.63 0.80 3.72
C PRO A 79 -14.04 1.90 2.73
N GLN A 80 -13.08 2.58 2.16
CA GLN A 80 -13.32 3.69 1.24
C GLN A 80 -13.70 3.18 -0.14
N ARG A 81 -14.63 3.89 -0.80
CA ARG A 81 -15.09 3.56 -2.15
C ARG A 81 -15.42 4.84 -2.90
N GLY A 82 -14.77 5.03 -4.05
CA GLY A 82 -14.96 6.21 -4.88
C GLY A 82 -13.88 7.27 -4.71
N TRP A 83 -14.14 8.47 -5.18
CA TRP A 83 -13.20 9.58 -5.22
C TRP A 83 -13.21 10.41 -3.93
N SER A 84 -12.02 10.82 -3.50
CA SER A 84 -11.81 11.75 -2.38
C SER A 84 -10.97 12.93 -2.85
N CYS A 85 -11.43 14.14 -2.52
CA CYS A 85 -10.77 15.39 -2.90
C CYS A 85 -9.54 15.67 -2.01
N ILE A 86 -8.72 16.66 -2.44
CA ILE A 86 -7.62 17.19 -1.63
C ILE A 86 -8.16 17.62 -0.25
N GLY A 87 -7.46 17.22 0.80
CA GLY A 87 -7.82 17.56 2.18
C GLY A 87 -8.91 16.71 2.81
N ALA A 88 -9.44 15.70 2.10
CA ALA A 88 -10.42 14.78 2.67
C ALA A 88 -9.83 13.87 3.76
N GLU A 89 -8.55 13.55 3.66
CA GLU A 89 -7.82 12.76 4.66
C GLU A 89 -6.87 13.64 5.48
N THR A 90 -6.84 13.41 6.78
CA THR A 90 -5.80 13.93 7.68
C THR A 90 -4.96 12.77 8.17
N THR A 91 -3.65 12.82 8.02
CA THR A 91 -2.77 11.80 8.58
C THR A 91 -2.57 12.10 10.06
N ALA A 92 -2.95 11.17 10.94
CA ALA A 92 -2.83 11.32 12.37
C ALA A 92 -1.74 10.42 12.95
N THR A 93 -0.91 10.95 13.86
CA THR A 93 0.02 10.17 14.69
C THR A 93 -0.68 9.65 15.92
N LEU A 94 -0.54 8.36 16.18
CA LEU A 94 -0.88 7.75 17.45
C LEU A 94 0.38 7.40 18.23
N ASN A 95 0.61 8.07 19.35
CA ASN A 95 1.49 7.59 20.40
C ASN A 95 0.73 6.59 21.29
N THR A 96 0.47 5.40 20.78
CA THR A 96 -0.11 4.32 21.57
C THR A 96 0.87 3.14 21.58
N PRO A 97 1.28 2.60 22.72
CA PRO A 97 2.15 1.43 22.77
C PRO A 97 1.53 0.28 21.98
N GLY A 98 2.28 -0.31 21.03
CA GLY A 98 1.83 -1.40 20.18
C GLY A 98 1.02 -0.96 18.93
N VAL A 99 0.83 0.32 18.71
CA VAL A 99 0.37 0.92 17.46
C VAL A 99 1.54 1.68 16.88
N ILE A 100 2.08 1.20 15.76
CA ILE A 100 3.23 1.85 15.12
C ILE A 100 2.80 3.20 14.60
N ASN A 101 3.56 4.18 14.98
CA ASN A 101 3.49 5.61 14.77
C ASN A 101 2.87 6.06 13.43
N MET A 102 1.64 6.51 13.47
CA MET A 102 1.18 7.51 12.53
C MET A 102 1.41 8.88 13.18
N VAL A 103 2.15 9.76 12.51
CA VAL A 103 2.46 11.09 13.06
C VAL A 103 1.27 12.01 12.87
N ARG A 104 0.64 12.45 13.97
CA ARG A 104 -0.28 13.57 13.94
C ARG A 104 0.55 14.85 14.10
N VAL A 105 0.59 15.66 13.06
CA VAL A 105 1.04 17.03 13.17
C VAL A 105 -0.16 17.91 12.82
N ASN A 106 -0.81 18.42 13.86
CA ASN A 106 -1.73 19.57 13.81
C ASN A 106 -2.82 19.61 12.71
N ASN A 107 -3.64 18.58 12.51
CA ASN A 107 -4.77 18.61 11.56
C ASN A 107 -4.41 19.05 10.12
N GLU A 108 -3.24 18.68 9.62
CA GLU A 108 -2.78 19.13 8.31
C GLU A 108 -3.21 18.17 7.22
N ALA A 109 -3.88 18.72 6.22
CA ALA A 109 -4.41 17.99 5.08
C ALA A 109 -3.30 17.45 4.18
N THR A 110 -3.51 16.26 3.59
CA THR A 110 -2.65 15.76 2.50
C THR A 110 -3.00 16.48 1.21
N VAL A 111 -1.98 16.83 0.41
CA VAL A 111 -2.16 17.47 -0.91
C VAL A 111 -2.29 16.40 -1.98
N GLN A 112 -3.36 15.60 -1.90
CA GLN A 112 -3.64 14.53 -2.86
C GLN A 112 -5.12 14.35 -3.10
N GLU A 113 -5.47 13.94 -4.32
CA GLU A 113 -6.74 13.30 -4.64
C GLU A 113 -6.51 11.79 -4.69
N HIS A 114 -7.53 11.00 -4.37
CA HIS A 114 -7.44 9.56 -4.55
C HIS A 114 -8.78 8.95 -4.95
N PHE A 115 -8.72 7.78 -5.53
CA PHE A 115 -9.86 6.94 -5.86
C PHE A 115 -9.63 5.55 -5.27
N ASP A 116 -10.61 5.07 -4.50
CA ASP A 116 -10.56 3.79 -3.84
C ASP A 116 -11.59 2.82 -4.40
N MET A 117 -11.16 1.58 -4.61
CA MET A 117 -12.05 0.47 -4.90
C MET A 117 -11.67 -0.77 -4.10
N GLY A 118 -12.65 -1.58 -3.80
CA GLY A 118 -12.49 -2.89 -3.17
C GLY A 118 -12.77 -4.02 -4.14
N PRO A 119 -13.00 -5.23 -3.62
CA PRO A 119 -13.35 -6.41 -4.43
C PRO A 119 -14.56 -6.16 -5.34
N VAL A 120 -14.54 -6.85 -6.47
CA VAL A 120 -15.55 -6.68 -7.55
C VAL A 120 -16.98 -6.93 -7.03
N ASP A 121 -17.15 -7.99 -6.23
CA ASP A 121 -18.46 -8.45 -5.75
C ASP A 121 -18.60 -8.26 -4.22
N ASP A 122 -18.15 -7.13 -3.68
CA ASP A 122 -18.28 -6.85 -2.25
C ASP A 122 -19.72 -6.47 -1.88
N PRO A 123 -20.52 -7.37 -1.24
CA PRO A 123 -21.91 -7.09 -0.93
C PRO A 123 -22.08 -6.14 0.27
N GLU A 124 -21.05 -5.99 1.09
CA GLU A 124 -21.09 -5.16 2.31
C GLU A 124 -20.66 -3.72 2.02
N PHE A 125 -19.67 -3.54 1.13
CA PHE A 125 -19.13 -2.25 0.74
C PHE A 125 -18.96 -2.20 -0.78
N PRO A 126 -20.06 -2.00 -1.54
CA PRO A 126 -20.02 -1.98 -3.01
C PRO A 126 -19.15 -0.84 -3.52
N ASN A 127 -18.48 -1.09 -4.64
CA ASN A 127 -17.69 -0.07 -5.31
C ASN A 127 -18.57 1.03 -5.93
N VAL A 128 -18.00 2.24 -6.00
CA VAL A 128 -18.65 3.39 -6.67
C VAL A 128 -17.71 3.85 -7.79
N TYR A 129 -18.18 3.82 -9.02
CA TYR A 129 -17.38 4.12 -10.21
C TYR A 129 -17.92 5.35 -10.96
N PRO A 130 -17.09 6.03 -11.76
CA PRO A 130 -17.60 6.96 -12.76
C PRO A 130 -18.52 6.24 -13.74
N SER A 131 -19.46 6.98 -14.32
CA SER A 131 -20.33 6.43 -15.39
C SER A 131 -19.53 6.08 -16.65
N GLU A 132 -20.03 5.12 -17.45
CA GLU A 132 -19.45 4.76 -18.74
C GLU A 132 -19.36 5.94 -19.73
N GLU A 133 -20.26 6.91 -19.64
CA GLU A 133 -20.22 8.12 -20.45
C GLU A 133 -18.98 8.97 -20.14
N LYS A 134 -18.56 9.05 -18.87
CA LYS A 134 -17.46 9.90 -18.40
C LYS A 134 -16.11 9.19 -18.44
N ALA A 135 -16.09 7.90 -18.18
CA ALA A 135 -14.88 7.08 -18.19
C ALA A 135 -15.14 5.72 -18.85
N PRO A 136 -15.23 5.67 -20.18
CA PRO A 136 -15.54 4.45 -20.91
C PRO A 136 -14.55 3.32 -20.60
N GLY A 137 -15.06 2.14 -20.23
CA GLY A 137 -14.26 0.94 -19.92
C GLY A 137 -13.43 1.01 -18.64
N PHE A 138 -13.51 2.10 -17.87
CA PHE A 138 -12.71 2.25 -16.63
C PHE A 138 -13.03 1.16 -15.61
N LYS A 139 -14.31 0.92 -15.35
CA LYS A 139 -14.76 -0.10 -14.40
C LYS A 139 -14.19 -1.47 -14.74
N ASP A 140 -14.48 -1.96 -15.94
CA ASP A 140 -14.09 -3.30 -16.36
C ASP A 140 -12.56 -3.49 -16.33
N TRP A 141 -11.82 -2.46 -16.73
CA TRP A 141 -10.37 -2.49 -16.72
C TRP A 141 -9.82 -2.55 -15.29
N MET A 142 -10.33 -1.72 -14.39
CA MET A 142 -9.90 -1.69 -12.99
C MET A 142 -10.25 -2.97 -12.23
N GLU A 143 -11.39 -3.57 -12.52
CA GLU A 143 -11.79 -4.87 -11.95
C GLU A 143 -10.83 -5.98 -12.38
N GLN A 144 -10.41 -6.01 -13.65
CA GLN A 144 -9.40 -6.97 -14.13
C GLN A 144 -8.03 -6.72 -13.50
N TYR A 145 -7.63 -5.47 -13.34
CA TYR A 145 -6.38 -5.12 -12.66
C TYR A 145 -6.42 -5.53 -11.17
N PHE A 146 -7.55 -5.35 -10.50
CA PHE A 146 -7.77 -5.81 -9.13
C PHE A 146 -7.57 -7.32 -9.01
N ILE A 147 -8.22 -8.10 -9.88
CA ILE A 147 -8.13 -9.57 -9.88
C ILE A 147 -6.68 -10.05 -10.06
N LYS A 148 -5.95 -9.46 -11.02
CA LYS A 148 -4.53 -9.78 -11.25
C LYS A 148 -3.66 -9.44 -10.04
N SER A 149 -3.86 -8.27 -9.44
CA SER A 149 -3.10 -7.83 -8.26
C SER A 149 -3.39 -8.70 -7.04
N GLN A 150 -4.66 -9.09 -6.84
CA GLN A 150 -5.06 -10.03 -5.79
C GLN A 150 -4.36 -11.38 -5.96
N HIS A 151 -4.35 -11.91 -7.20
CA HIS A 151 -3.69 -13.19 -7.50
C HIS A 151 -2.18 -13.14 -7.20
N LEU A 152 -1.48 -12.10 -7.68
CA LEU A 152 -0.05 -11.91 -7.40
C LEU A 152 0.21 -11.82 -5.88
N SER A 153 -0.64 -11.08 -5.17
CA SER A 153 -0.51 -10.94 -3.71
C SER A 153 -0.67 -12.26 -2.96
N LEU A 154 -1.59 -13.11 -3.37
CA LEU A 154 -1.77 -14.44 -2.78
C LEU A 154 -0.57 -15.37 -3.07
N GLN A 155 0.05 -15.26 -4.24
CA GLN A 155 1.30 -15.98 -4.54
C GLN A 155 2.46 -15.51 -3.66
N LEU A 156 2.54 -14.21 -3.32
CA LEU A 156 3.52 -13.71 -2.35
C LEU A 156 3.24 -14.25 -0.93
N MET A 157 1.97 -14.40 -0.55
CA MET A 157 1.63 -15.06 0.73
C MET A 157 2.02 -16.55 0.72
N GLU A 158 1.83 -17.26 -0.39
CA GLU A 158 2.32 -18.64 -0.54
C GLU A 158 3.87 -18.69 -0.44
N ALA A 159 4.57 -17.72 -1.03
CA ALA A 159 6.02 -17.63 -0.88
C ALA A 159 6.47 -17.48 0.59
N LEU A 160 5.72 -16.70 1.39
CA LEU A 160 5.96 -16.58 2.83
C LEU A 160 5.66 -17.89 3.59
N GLU A 161 4.60 -18.60 3.24
CA GLU A 161 4.31 -19.91 3.82
C GLU A 161 5.48 -20.88 3.62
N ILE A 162 6.03 -20.93 2.40
CA ILE A 162 7.17 -21.78 2.06
C ILE A 162 8.42 -21.37 2.85
N ALA A 163 8.75 -20.07 2.87
CA ALA A 163 9.95 -19.58 3.55
C ALA A 163 9.90 -19.73 5.09
N LEU A 164 8.71 -19.71 5.66
CA LEU A 164 8.46 -19.84 7.09
C LEU A 164 8.16 -21.27 7.55
N ASP A 165 8.19 -22.25 6.62
CA ASP A 165 7.82 -23.65 6.84
C ASP A 165 6.44 -23.80 7.50
N LEU A 166 5.48 -23.01 7.01
CA LEU A 166 4.09 -23.05 7.49
C LEU A 166 3.28 -24.10 6.72
N PRO A 167 2.20 -24.62 7.32
CA PRO A 167 1.25 -25.43 6.58
C PRO A 167 0.72 -24.69 5.35
N LYS A 168 0.52 -25.43 4.25
CA LYS A 168 -0.07 -24.87 3.02
C LYS A 168 -1.37 -24.12 3.34
N SER A 169 -1.51 -22.94 2.75
CA SER A 169 -2.65 -22.03 2.89
C SER A 169 -2.88 -21.47 4.31
N ALA A 170 -1.88 -21.57 5.19
CA ALA A 170 -1.97 -21.02 6.55
C ALA A 170 -2.13 -19.49 6.58
N LEU A 171 -1.51 -18.79 5.61
CA LEU A 171 -1.63 -17.34 5.42
C LEU A 171 -2.62 -17.00 4.30
N VAL A 172 -2.59 -17.74 3.18
CA VAL A 172 -3.47 -17.51 2.02
C VAL A 172 -4.95 -17.51 2.43
N ASN A 173 -5.41 -18.53 3.18
CA ASN A 173 -6.80 -18.61 3.62
C ASN A 173 -7.24 -17.44 4.51
N ARG A 174 -6.30 -16.77 5.17
CA ARG A 174 -6.57 -15.56 5.96
C ARG A 174 -6.77 -14.30 5.11
N CYS A 175 -6.30 -14.34 3.85
CA CYS A 175 -6.38 -13.25 2.89
C CYS A 175 -7.54 -13.42 1.90
N GLU A 176 -8.19 -14.59 1.89
CA GLU A 176 -9.34 -14.84 1.02
C GLU A 176 -10.55 -14.04 1.50
N GLY A 177 -11.32 -13.52 0.54
CA GLY A 177 -12.54 -12.79 0.83
C GLY A 177 -12.50 -11.31 0.42
N HIS A 178 -13.55 -10.61 0.79
CA HIS A 178 -13.84 -9.26 0.30
C HIS A 178 -13.23 -8.17 1.20
N ALA A 179 -11.90 -7.99 1.15
CA ALA A 179 -11.25 -7.01 2.02
C ALA A 179 -10.12 -6.20 1.38
N SER A 180 -9.44 -6.72 0.34
CA SER A 180 -8.36 -5.99 -0.34
C SER A 180 -8.88 -4.72 -1.03
N GLU A 181 -8.00 -3.76 -1.27
CA GLU A 181 -8.35 -2.47 -1.86
C GLU A 181 -7.30 -2.00 -2.86
N ILE A 182 -7.72 -1.26 -3.88
CA ILE A 182 -6.84 -0.44 -4.72
C ILE A 182 -7.07 1.02 -4.34
N ARG A 183 -5.98 1.77 -4.28
CA ARG A 183 -5.98 3.23 -4.23
C ARG A 183 -5.17 3.79 -5.38
N MET A 184 -5.81 4.51 -6.27
CA MET A 184 -5.15 5.39 -7.24
C MET A 184 -4.94 6.74 -6.58
N ILE A 185 -3.73 7.29 -6.68
CA ILE A 185 -3.35 8.53 -5.99
C ILE A 185 -2.80 9.52 -7.01
N TYR A 186 -3.31 10.73 -6.95
CA TYR A 186 -2.87 11.86 -7.74
C TYR A 186 -2.41 13.00 -6.84
N TYR A 187 -1.20 13.47 -7.07
CA TYR A 187 -0.64 14.66 -6.46
C TYR A 187 -0.54 15.72 -7.55
N PRO A 188 -1.29 16.82 -7.47
CA PRO A 188 -1.20 17.89 -8.45
C PRO A 188 0.19 18.54 -8.43
N GLU A 189 0.50 19.20 -9.52
CA GLU A 189 1.62 20.13 -9.56
C GLU A 189 1.45 21.19 -8.47
N THR A 190 2.51 21.49 -7.74
CA THR A 190 2.49 22.47 -6.64
C THR A 190 3.85 23.13 -6.49
N ASN A 191 3.96 24.18 -5.67
CA ASN A 191 5.23 24.82 -5.40
C ASN A 191 5.81 24.34 -4.06
N VAL A 192 7.15 24.11 -4.02
CA VAL A 192 7.87 23.72 -2.79
C VAL A 192 7.57 24.67 -1.64
N LYS A 193 7.38 25.96 -1.90
CA LYS A 193 7.06 26.95 -0.87
C LYS A 193 5.72 26.71 -0.20
N GLU A 194 4.74 26.15 -0.93
CA GLU A 194 3.43 25.81 -0.37
C GLU A 194 3.53 24.59 0.58
N LEU A 195 4.54 23.74 0.37
CA LEU A 195 4.84 22.61 1.25
C LEU A 195 5.85 22.97 2.35
N ALA A 196 6.64 24.02 2.17
CA ALA A 196 7.76 24.41 3.06
C ALA A 196 7.30 25.01 4.39
N ASP A 197 6.08 25.52 4.49
CA ASP A 197 5.51 26.04 5.74
C ASP A 197 5.29 24.95 6.82
N GLY A 198 5.69 23.71 6.51
CA GLY A 198 5.54 22.56 7.42
C GLY A 198 4.09 22.13 7.65
N LYS A 199 3.14 22.77 6.94
CA LYS A 199 1.70 22.56 7.10
C LYS A 199 1.12 21.52 6.14
N SER A 200 1.83 21.22 5.06
CA SER A 200 1.39 20.27 4.04
C SER A 200 2.54 19.35 3.61
N LYS A 201 2.27 18.08 3.46
CA LYS A 201 3.16 17.09 2.83
C LYS A 201 2.37 16.30 1.81
N ARG A 202 3.07 15.72 0.81
CA ARG A 202 2.41 14.77 -0.11
C ARG A 202 1.82 13.60 0.67
N ILE A 203 2.63 12.90 1.48
CA ILE A 203 2.14 11.97 2.51
C ILE A 203 3.12 11.97 3.69
N TRP A 204 2.60 12.04 4.91
CA TRP A 204 3.34 11.95 6.15
C TRP A 204 3.87 10.54 6.42
N PRO A 205 4.90 10.36 7.27
CA PRO A 205 5.36 9.05 7.69
C PRO A 205 4.23 8.18 8.23
N HIS A 206 4.07 6.97 7.66
CA HIS A 206 3.03 6.04 8.04
C HIS A 206 3.40 4.60 7.69
N THR A 207 2.64 3.66 8.23
CA THR A 207 2.60 2.26 7.83
C THR A 207 1.22 1.93 7.28
N ASP A 208 1.13 0.99 6.36
CA ASP A 208 -0.13 0.52 5.80
C ASP A 208 -0.85 -0.43 6.77
N PHE A 209 -2.18 -0.43 6.76
CA PHE A 209 -2.99 -1.25 7.69
C PHE A 209 -3.10 -2.72 7.29
N GLY A 210 -2.85 -3.00 6.01
CA GLY A 210 -3.00 -4.32 5.40
C GLY A 210 -1.90 -5.30 5.77
N ILE A 211 -1.77 -6.30 4.92
CA ILE A 211 -0.77 -7.38 5.03
C ILE A 211 0.44 -7.02 4.19
N LEU A 212 0.22 -6.81 2.90
CA LEU A 212 1.21 -6.37 1.92
C LEU A 212 0.60 -5.25 1.07
N THR A 213 1.44 -4.35 0.62
CA THR A 213 1.09 -3.36 -0.40
C THR A 213 1.92 -3.61 -1.65
N LEU A 214 1.28 -3.65 -2.81
CA LEU A 214 1.91 -3.66 -4.12
C LEU A 214 1.80 -2.27 -4.71
N LEU A 215 2.90 -1.53 -4.77
CA LEU A 215 2.92 -0.15 -5.22
C LEU A 215 3.51 -0.03 -6.63
N ALA A 216 2.70 0.41 -7.58
CA ALA A 216 3.13 0.92 -8.89
C ALA A 216 3.37 2.43 -8.78
N GLN A 217 4.55 2.90 -9.20
CA GLN A 217 4.96 4.30 -9.13
C GLN A 217 5.10 4.90 -10.53
N GLY A 218 4.64 6.14 -10.70
CA GLY A 218 5.01 6.98 -11.84
C GLY A 218 6.46 7.45 -11.74
N SER A 219 6.96 8.06 -12.81
CA SER A 219 8.37 8.45 -12.98
C SER A 219 8.87 9.59 -12.08
N THR A 220 8.00 10.26 -11.34
CA THR A 220 8.33 11.49 -10.58
C THR A 220 9.10 11.25 -9.27
N GLY A 221 9.13 10.00 -8.76
CA GLY A 221 9.81 9.66 -7.50
C GLY A 221 9.12 10.21 -6.25
N GLY A 222 9.90 10.54 -5.21
CA GLY A 222 9.44 11.13 -3.94
C GLY A 222 9.12 10.14 -2.83
N LEU A 223 9.02 8.84 -3.12
CA LEU A 223 8.88 7.83 -2.08
C LEU A 223 10.18 7.70 -1.28
N GLN A 224 10.04 7.70 0.03
CA GLN A 224 11.12 7.51 0.98
C GLN A 224 10.72 6.48 2.04
N ILE A 225 11.66 5.63 2.42
CA ILE A 225 11.50 4.65 3.49
C ILE A 225 12.40 5.01 4.68
N GLU A 226 12.00 4.58 5.87
CA GLU A 226 12.80 4.80 7.09
C GLU A 226 14.19 4.17 6.96
N ASP A 227 15.21 4.93 7.32
CA ASP A 227 16.57 4.41 7.46
C ASP A 227 16.74 3.71 8.80
N LYS A 228 16.71 2.37 8.81
CA LYS A 228 16.89 1.57 10.04
C LYS A 228 18.21 1.82 10.75
N ASN A 229 19.24 2.33 10.04
CA ASN A 229 20.54 2.67 10.61
C ASN A 229 20.59 4.09 11.18
N ASN A 230 19.60 4.92 10.87
CA ASN A 230 19.51 6.31 11.33
C ASN A 230 18.05 6.62 11.71
N PRO A 231 17.62 6.25 12.93
CA PRO A 231 16.24 6.41 13.38
C PRO A 231 15.71 7.84 13.16
N GLY A 232 14.57 7.96 12.50
CA GLY A 232 13.98 9.24 12.10
C GLY A 232 14.55 9.82 10.78
N GLY A 233 15.57 9.19 10.21
CA GLY A 233 16.05 9.47 8.85
C GLY A 233 15.25 8.70 7.80
N TYR A 234 15.26 9.21 6.57
CA TYR A 234 14.59 8.58 5.44
C TYR A 234 15.52 8.54 4.23
N VAL A 235 15.40 7.47 3.45
CA VAL A 235 16.15 7.30 2.19
C VAL A 235 15.17 7.17 1.02
N SER A 236 15.51 7.78 -0.10
CA SER A 236 14.70 7.71 -1.32
C SER A 236 14.80 6.32 -1.95
N VAL A 237 13.67 5.83 -2.46
CA VAL A 237 13.58 4.59 -3.24
C VAL A 237 13.46 4.95 -4.70
N PRO A 238 14.56 4.92 -5.47
CA PRO A 238 14.50 5.21 -6.89
C PRO A 238 13.76 4.10 -7.65
N LEU A 239 12.94 4.49 -8.63
CA LEU A 239 12.39 3.57 -9.60
C LEU A 239 13.49 3.22 -10.61
N VAL A 240 13.84 1.95 -10.73
CA VAL A 240 14.88 1.48 -11.67
C VAL A 240 14.26 1.04 -12.99
N GLU A 241 13.14 0.32 -12.92
CA GLU A 241 12.40 -0.15 -14.09
C GLU A 241 10.95 0.36 -14.06
N LYS A 242 10.38 0.67 -15.24
CA LYS A 242 9.02 1.21 -15.35
C LYS A 242 7.93 0.31 -14.76
N THR A 243 8.15 -1.00 -14.82
CA THR A 243 7.21 -2.01 -14.33
C THR A 243 7.56 -2.55 -12.96
N GLU A 244 8.61 -2.04 -12.33
CA GLU A 244 8.98 -2.45 -10.98
C GLU A 244 7.84 -2.16 -9.99
N LEU A 245 7.41 -3.17 -9.23
CA LEU A 245 6.55 -2.98 -8.07
C LEU A 245 7.38 -2.89 -6.81
N LEU A 246 7.09 -1.92 -5.98
CA LEU A 246 7.58 -1.91 -4.61
C LEU A 246 6.57 -2.65 -3.72
N ILE A 247 7.04 -3.67 -3.00
CA ILE A 247 6.24 -4.42 -2.06
C ILE A 247 6.63 -4.00 -0.65
N ASN A 248 5.66 -3.62 0.17
CA ASN A 248 5.92 -3.34 1.58
C ASN A 248 4.99 -4.14 2.51
N VAL A 249 5.51 -4.36 3.71
CA VAL A 249 4.79 -4.98 4.81
C VAL A 249 3.86 -3.97 5.47
N GLY A 250 2.63 -4.39 5.73
CA GLY A 250 1.67 -3.63 6.51
C GLY A 250 1.53 -4.12 7.95
N ASP A 251 0.81 -3.36 8.76
CA ASP A 251 0.62 -3.60 10.19
C ASP A 251 0.04 -4.98 10.51
N THR A 252 -0.88 -5.48 9.67
CA THR A 252 -1.52 -6.78 9.91
C THR A 252 -0.51 -7.92 9.84
N LEU A 253 0.44 -7.91 8.90
CA LEU A 253 1.49 -8.94 8.82
C LEU A 253 2.47 -8.82 9.99
N GLU A 254 2.81 -7.60 10.41
CA GLU A 254 3.62 -7.40 11.61
C GLU A 254 2.93 -7.97 12.84
N ARG A 255 1.64 -7.70 13.02
CA ARG A 255 0.82 -8.24 14.11
C ARG A 255 0.74 -9.77 14.04
N TRP A 256 0.45 -10.34 12.87
CA TRP A 256 0.42 -11.80 12.67
C TRP A 256 1.74 -12.48 13.02
N SER A 257 2.85 -11.88 12.63
CA SER A 257 4.19 -12.39 12.95
C SER A 257 4.68 -12.07 14.36
N ASN A 258 3.82 -11.49 15.21
CA ASN A 258 4.16 -11.02 16.56
C ASN A 258 5.36 -10.07 16.58
N GLY A 259 5.49 -9.23 15.56
CA GLY A 259 6.57 -8.26 15.37
C GLY A 259 7.89 -8.87 14.83
N ARG A 260 7.84 -10.09 14.29
CA ARG A 260 9.01 -10.71 13.64
C ARG A 260 9.29 -10.10 12.26
N ILE A 261 8.23 -9.77 11.52
CA ILE A 261 8.30 -9.13 10.22
C ILE A 261 7.77 -7.70 10.41
N PRO A 262 8.62 -6.67 10.42
CA PRO A 262 8.22 -5.31 10.76
C PRO A 262 7.44 -4.65 9.62
N ALA A 263 6.46 -3.83 9.94
CA ALA A 263 5.79 -2.96 8.97
C ALA A 263 6.77 -1.93 8.39
N GLY A 264 6.59 -1.63 7.11
CA GLY A 264 7.44 -0.70 6.38
C GLY A 264 7.02 0.76 6.61
N LEU A 265 7.76 1.50 7.43
CA LEU A 265 7.52 2.93 7.63
C LEU A 265 8.02 3.72 6.41
N HIS A 266 7.13 4.53 5.82
CA HIS A 266 7.42 5.30 4.62
C HIS A 266 6.68 6.62 4.55
N GLN A 267 7.14 7.51 3.66
CA GLN A 267 6.52 8.82 3.39
C GLN A 267 6.67 9.18 1.91
N VAL A 268 5.93 10.21 1.46
CA VAL A 268 6.15 10.82 0.15
C VAL A 268 6.59 12.27 0.37
N ALA A 269 7.86 12.53 0.07
CA ALA A 269 8.48 13.84 0.16
C ALA A 269 8.42 14.61 -1.16
N ALA A 270 8.77 15.88 -1.11
CA ALA A 270 9.04 16.67 -2.30
C ALA A 270 10.21 16.04 -3.08
N SER A 271 10.06 15.89 -4.38
CA SER A 271 11.09 15.33 -5.27
C SER A 271 10.89 15.83 -6.70
N GLY A 272 11.98 16.00 -7.42
CA GLY A 272 11.94 16.40 -8.82
C GLY A 272 11.58 17.89 -9.01
N GLU A 273 11.87 18.74 -8.03
CA GLU A 273 11.66 20.19 -8.13
C GLU A 273 12.46 20.79 -9.28
N THR A 274 11.83 21.72 -9.99
CA THR A 274 12.47 22.54 -11.02
C THR A 274 13.18 23.74 -10.40
N GLU A 275 13.99 24.48 -11.19
CA GLU A 275 14.76 25.64 -10.71
C GLU A 275 13.88 26.74 -10.08
N ASP A 276 12.62 26.86 -10.48
CA ASP A 276 11.64 27.81 -9.91
C ASP A 276 10.92 27.29 -8.68
N GLY A 277 11.24 26.06 -8.24
CA GLY A 277 10.63 25.40 -7.09
C GLY A 277 9.29 24.71 -7.37
N THR A 278 8.96 24.50 -8.65
CA THR A 278 7.77 23.73 -9.03
C THR A 278 8.02 22.24 -8.83
N LEU A 279 7.11 21.56 -8.13
CA LEU A 279 7.05 20.10 -7.99
C LEU A 279 6.10 19.56 -9.04
N PRO A 280 6.55 18.67 -9.93
CA PRO A 280 5.70 18.11 -10.97
C PRO A 280 4.57 17.25 -10.36
N GLU A 281 3.50 17.09 -11.14
CA GLU A 281 2.44 16.15 -10.80
C GLU A 281 3.00 14.73 -10.62
N ARG A 282 2.33 13.95 -9.78
CA ARG A 282 2.72 12.57 -9.49
C ARG A 282 1.50 11.66 -9.42
N TYR A 283 1.64 10.49 -10.03
CA TYR A 283 0.68 9.40 -9.94
C TYR A 283 1.31 8.20 -9.26
N SER A 284 0.53 7.48 -8.47
CA SER A 284 0.87 6.15 -7.97
C SER A 284 -0.39 5.33 -7.76
N VAL A 285 -0.25 4.02 -7.81
CA VAL A 285 -1.35 3.09 -7.57
C VAL A 285 -0.89 2.02 -6.59
N ALA A 286 -1.60 1.90 -5.48
CA ALA A 286 -1.33 0.93 -4.45
C ALA A 286 -2.45 -0.13 -4.42
N PHE A 287 -2.07 -1.40 -4.47
CA PHE A 287 -2.97 -2.50 -4.13
C PHE A 287 -2.64 -2.96 -2.71
N PHE A 288 -3.62 -2.87 -1.80
CA PHE A 288 -3.51 -3.29 -0.42
C PHE A 288 -4.11 -4.68 -0.24
N LEU A 289 -3.26 -5.69 -0.07
CA LEU A 289 -3.72 -7.00 0.37
C LEU A 289 -4.17 -6.89 1.83
N LYS A 290 -5.42 -7.25 2.11
CA LYS A 290 -5.99 -7.22 3.45
C LYS A 290 -6.45 -8.62 3.89
N ALA A 291 -6.48 -8.83 5.20
CA ALA A 291 -7.06 -10.03 5.78
C ALA A 291 -8.58 -10.05 5.60
N ASN A 292 -9.15 -11.24 5.49
CA ASN A 292 -10.59 -11.41 5.58
C ASN A 292 -11.13 -10.66 6.80
N ARG A 293 -12.22 -9.92 6.66
CA ARG A 293 -12.78 -9.02 7.68
C ARG A 293 -13.03 -9.68 9.04
N LYS A 294 -13.39 -10.96 9.02
CA LYS A 294 -13.70 -11.76 10.22
C LYS A 294 -12.46 -12.48 10.79
N THR A 295 -11.36 -12.51 10.03
CA THR A 295 -10.11 -13.13 10.49
C THR A 295 -9.48 -12.26 11.59
N SER A 296 -8.82 -12.93 12.54
CA SER A 296 -8.03 -12.22 13.56
C SER A 296 -6.89 -11.41 12.94
N ALA A 297 -6.73 -10.17 13.38
CA ALA A 297 -5.55 -9.33 13.18
C ALA A 297 -4.56 -9.45 14.36
N GLY A 298 -4.82 -10.31 15.34
CA GLY A 298 -3.87 -10.64 16.39
C GLY A 298 -2.80 -11.62 15.93
N PRO A 299 -1.76 -11.88 16.75
CA PRO A 299 -0.66 -12.77 16.40
C PRO A 299 -1.11 -14.20 16.13
N ILE A 300 -0.58 -14.78 15.07
CA ILE A 300 -0.78 -16.21 14.80
C ILE A 300 -0.03 -17.01 15.87
N PRO A 301 -0.66 -18.01 16.53
CA PRO A 301 -0.07 -18.71 17.68
C PRO A 301 1.34 -19.27 17.46
N ILE A 302 1.67 -19.68 16.23
CA ILE A 302 3.00 -20.22 15.89
C ILE A 302 4.13 -19.18 16.05
N PHE A 303 3.81 -17.88 15.99
CA PHE A 303 4.78 -16.79 16.17
C PHE A 303 4.85 -16.26 17.60
N VAL A 304 4.03 -16.80 18.50
CA VAL A 304 4.09 -16.44 19.93
C VAL A 304 4.93 -17.48 20.66
N PRO A 305 6.11 -17.14 21.20
CA PRO A 305 6.95 -18.10 21.91
C PRO A 305 6.20 -18.69 23.11
N LYS A 306 6.36 -20.01 23.33
CA LYS A 306 5.72 -20.70 24.46
C LYS A 306 6.04 -20.03 25.79
N GLY A 307 5.01 -19.77 26.60
CA GLY A 307 5.17 -19.14 27.92
C GLY A 307 5.33 -17.63 27.91
N THR A 308 5.19 -16.98 26.74
CA THR A 308 5.21 -15.51 26.62
C THR A 308 3.82 -14.96 26.31
N THR A 309 3.62 -13.68 26.63
CA THR A 309 2.42 -12.95 26.24
C THR A 309 2.59 -12.43 24.81
N SER A 310 1.51 -12.45 24.04
CA SER A 310 1.41 -11.83 22.72
C SER A 310 1.72 -10.32 22.81
N LYS A 311 2.44 -9.77 21.83
CA LYS A 311 2.73 -8.33 21.75
C LYS A 311 1.51 -7.49 21.37
N TYR A 312 0.54 -8.10 20.69
CA TYR A 312 -0.62 -7.41 20.14
C TYR A 312 -1.91 -8.02 20.66
N GLU A 313 -2.91 -7.15 20.86
CA GLU A 313 -4.24 -7.59 21.28
C GLU A 313 -4.97 -8.34 20.14
N GLU A 314 -5.89 -9.20 20.55
CA GLU A 314 -6.76 -9.96 19.65
C GLU A 314 -7.95 -9.10 19.22
N MET A 315 -8.18 -8.98 17.91
CA MET A 315 -9.35 -8.33 17.32
C MET A 315 -9.52 -8.80 15.88
N THR A 316 -10.70 -8.56 15.29
CA THR A 316 -10.91 -8.86 13.86
C THR A 316 -10.19 -7.85 12.96
N ALA A 317 -9.86 -8.26 11.73
CA ALA A 317 -9.24 -7.37 10.75
C ALA A 317 -10.13 -6.15 10.42
N LEU A 318 -11.45 -6.32 10.38
CA LEU A 318 -12.38 -5.20 10.18
C LEU A 318 -12.37 -4.23 11.37
N GLU A 319 -12.32 -4.74 12.60
CA GLU A 319 -12.23 -3.89 13.79
C GLU A 319 -10.91 -3.10 13.79
N TYR A 320 -9.79 -3.76 13.47
CA TYR A 320 -8.50 -3.10 13.33
C TYR A 320 -8.55 -2.00 12.26
N HIS A 321 -9.08 -2.30 11.09
CA HIS A 321 -9.25 -1.33 10.01
C HIS A 321 -10.08 -0.12 10.45
N ARG A 322 -11.23 -0.35 11.10
CA ARG A 322 -12.10 0.73 11.61
C ARG A 322 -11.40 1.62 12.64
N ARG A 323 -10.61 1.03 13.55
CA ARG A 323 -9.82 1.80 14.54
C ARG A 323 -8.78 2.69 13.85
N ARG A 324 -8.16 2.21 12.77
CA ARG A 324 -7.15 2.97 12.03
C ARG A 324 -7.80 4.08 11.18
N THR A 325 -8.88 3.80 10.48
CA THR A 325 -9.59 4.80 9.66
C THR A 325 -10.29 5.88 10.49
N ALA A 326 -10.81 5.57 11.67
CA ALA A 326 -11.42 6.55 12.57
C ALA A 326 -10.47 7.67 13.03
N ILE A 327 -9.18 7.54 12.79
CA ILE A 327 -8.16 8.52 13.16
C ILE A 327 -7.77 9.37 11.97
N MET A 328 -8.07 8.92 10.75
CA MET A 328 -7.74 9.63 9.50
C MET A 328 -8.78 10.68 9.12
N TYR A 329 -9.96 10.57 9.66
CA TYR A 329 -11.14 11.44 9.43
C TYR A 329 -11.65 11.97 10.78
#